data_047be9b2d2af68e8f62c91268bbd31cf
#
_entry.id   047be9b2d2af68e8f62c91268bbd31cf
#
_cell.length_a   1.000
_cell.length_b   1.000
_cell.length_c   1.000
_cell.angle_alpha   90.00
_cell.angle_beta   90.00
_cell.angle_gamma   90.00
#
_symmetry.space_group_name_H-M   'P 1'
#
loop_
_entity.id
_entity.type
_entity.pdbx_description
1 polymer ?
#
loop_
_entity_poly.entity_id
_entity_poly.type
_entity_poly.pdbx_seq_one_letter_code
_entity_poly.pdbx_strand_id
1 'polypeptide(L)'
;AASDVYKRQEFGNKGPSEYSFTFGKNMWGAIAETVGGDNVSAPFVENWGPINPEQLLAAQPEVIMISGTEMGHETNDEMMAMGININEQDAQKRLKGFLTRAGWQDLPAVKNHRVYGIYHTASRSLSDLAAAQFMAKALYPKLFEDIDPQKTFMDFHKNYLPIIPSGTFFIKLKD
;
A
#
# COMPACT_ATOMS: atom_id res chain seq x y z
N ALA A 1 -23.23 -10.62 2.16
CA ALA A 1 -22.47 -9.48 2.63
C ALA A 1 -21.00 -9.81 2.44
N ALA A 2 -20.22 -8.98 1.75
CA ALA A 2 -18.78 -9.11 1.77
C ALA A 2 -18.36 -8.91 3.23
N SER A 3 -17.59 -9.84 3.79
CA SER A 3 -16.99 -9.64 5.10
C SER A 3 -16.01 -8.50 4.97
N ASP A 4 -16.11 -7.50 5.83
CA ASP A 4 -15.18 -6.39 5.86
C ASP A 4 -13.78 -6.93 6.10
N VAL A 5 -12.88 -6.68 5.14
CA VAL A 5 -11.49 -7.14 5.22
C VAL A 5 -10.68 -6.07 5.96
N TYR A 6 -10.13 -6.42 7.11
CA TYR A 6 -9.28 -5.53 7.89
C TYR A 6 -7.99 -5.21 7.15
N LYS A 7 -7.75 -3.93 6.92
CA LYS A 7 -6.61 -3.43 6.15
C LYS A 7 -5.79 -2.42 6.91
N ARG A 8 -4.47 -2.60 6.87
CA ARG A 8 -3.46 -1.63 7.31
C ARG A 8 -2.89 -0.88 6.10
N GLN A 9 -2.91 0.45 6.18
CA GLN A 9 -2.20 1.32 5.25
C GLN A 9 -1.13 2.13 5.98
N GLU A 10 0.08 2.17 5.46
CA GLU A 10 1.19 2.97 5.99
C GLU A 10 1.96 3.68 4.89
N PHE A 11 2.43 4.89 5.17
CA PHE A 11 3.44 5.56 4.37
C PHE A 11 4.84 5.12 4.86
N GLY A 12 5.51 4.29 4.07
CA GLY A 12 6.77 3.63 4.45
C GLY A 12 8.03 4.50 4.32
N ASN A 13 7.93 5.81 4.46
CA ASN A 13 9.03 6.76 4.24
C ASN A 13 10.14 6.74 5.30
N LYS A 14 9.95 6.04 6.40
CA LYS A 14 10.93 5.94 7.49
C LYS A 14 11.55 4.56 7.64
N GLY A 15 11.12 3.59 6.83
CA GLY A 15 11.57 2.21 6.93
C GLY A 15 10.95 1.42 8.08
N PRO A 16 11.42 0.19 8.34
CA PRO A 16 10.82 -0.72 9.31
C PRO A 16 11.03 -0.34 10.76
N SER A 17 12.11 0.37 11.08
CA SER A 17 12.50 0.73 12.44
C SER A 17 11.55 1.73 13.11
N GLU A 18 10.82 2.51 12.33
CA GLU A 18 9.88 3.52 12.82
C GLU A 18 8.52 3.38 12.13
N TYR A 19 7.45 3.35 12.94
CA TYR A 19 6.08 3.42 12.41
C TYR A 19 5.80 4.85 11.94
N SER A 20 5.54 4.99 10.66
CA SER A 20 5.19 6.28 10.07
C SER A 20 3.68 6.47 10.01
N PHE A 21 3.26 7.50 9.29
CA PHE A 21 1.86 7.87 9.22
C PHE A 21 0.99 6.78 8.60
N THR A 22 -0.17 6.61 9.22
CA THR A 22 -1.30 5.90 8.66
C THR A 22 -2.40 6.89 8.30
N PHE A 23 -3.44 6.41 7.65
CA PHE A 23 -4.53 7.24 7.14
C PHE A 23 -5.85 6.77 7.74
N GLY A 24 -6.61 7.71 8.31
CA GLY A 24 -7.93 7.47 8.86
C GLY A 24 -9.00 7.53 7.76
N LYS A 25 -9.76 8.63 7.72
CA LYS A 25 -10.90 8.80 6.80
C LYS A 25 -10.57 9.45 5.47
N ASN A 26 -9.35 10.00 5.32
CA ASN A 26 -8.93 10.74 4.12
C ASN A 26 -7.88 9.99 3.31
N MET A 27 -7.66 10.42 2.05
CA MET A 27 -6.68 9.87 1.13
C MET A 27 -6.79 8.34 1.01
N TRP A 28 -5.77 7.60 1.42
CA TRP A 28 -5.74 6.14 1.39
C TRP A 28 -6.86 5.50 2.21
N GLY A 29 -7.26 6.13 3.33
CA GLY A 29 -8.40 5.69 4.13
C GLY A 29 -9.71 5.79 3.36
N ALA A 30 -9.94 6.92 2.67
CA ALA A 30 -11.12 7.11 1.84
C ALA A 30 -11.18 6.10 0.67
N ILE A 31 -10.04 5.81 0.03
CA ILE A 31 -9.97 4.80 -1.03
C ILE A 31 -10.29 3.41 -0.45
N ALA A 32 -9.73 3.07 0.73
CA ALA A 32 -10.00 1.78 1.38
C ALA A 32 -11.49 1.57 1.67
N GLU A 33 -12.15 2.58 2.22
CA GLU A 33 -13.58 2.57 2.51
C GLU A 33 -14.42 2.47 1.22
N THR A 34 -14.07 3.24 0.19
CA THR A 34 -14.76 3.22 -1.11
C THR A 34 -14.75 1.84 -1.76
N VAL A 35 -13.67 1.09 -1.60
CA VAL A 35 -13.56 -0.27 -2.16
C VAL A 35 -14.04 -1.36 -1.20
N GLY A 36 -14.68 -1.00 -0.09
CA GLY A 36 -15.29 -1.92 0.87
C GLY A 36 -14.31 -2.58 1.85
N GLY A 37 -13.16 -1.96 2.08
CA GLY A 37 -12.21 -2.39 3.10
C GLY A 37 -12.51 -1.76 4.46
N ASP A 38 -12.28 -2.49 5.53
CA ASP A 38 -12.30 -1.95 6.89
C ASP A 38 -10.90 -1.45 7.29
N ASN A 39 -10.76 -0.14 7.42
CA ASN A 39 -9.49 0.48 7.73
C ASN A 39 -9.21 0.42 9.24
N VAL A 40 -8.26 -0.42 9.65
CA VAL A 40 -7.88 -0.62 11.06
C VAL A 40 -7.44 0.65 11.78
N SER A 41 -7.06 1.69 11.05
CA SER A 41 -6.63 2.97 11.61
C SER A 41 -7.78 3.97 11.83
N ALA A 42 -8.92 3.78 11.18
CA ALA A 42 -10.03 4.72 11.22
C ALA A 42 -10.56 5.06 12.63
N PRO A 43 -10.61 4.12 13.60
CA PRO A 43 -11.01 4.41 14.97
C PRO A 43 -10.03 5.30 15.75
N PHE A 44 -8.76 5.36 15.35
CA PHE A 44 -7.67 5.97 16.11
C PHE A 44 -7.10 7.22 15.45
N VAL A 45 -7.30 7.38 14.15
CA VAL A 45 -6.73 8.46 13.35
C VAL A 45 -7.83 9.07 12.48
N GLU A 46 -8.12 10.34 12.67
CA GLU A 46 -9.18 11.00 11.90
C GLU A 46 -8.76 11.23 10.44
N ASN A 47 -7.64 11.89 10.21
CA ASN A 47 -7.13 12.20 8.88
C ASN A 47 -5.89 11.37 8.55
N TRP A 48 -4.76 11.72 9.16
CA TRP A 48 -3.47 11.04 9.07
C TRP A 48 -2.67 11.27 10.35
N GLY A 49 -1.88 10.29 10.74
CA GLY A 49 -1.08 10.37 11.96
C GLY A 49 -0.44 9.03 12.31
N PRO A 50 0.33 9.00 13.39
CA PRO A 50 0.90 7.75 13.88
C PRO A 50 -0.18 6.83 14.45
N ILE A 51 0.08 5.52 14.45
CA ILE A 51 -0.71 4.53 15.18
C ILE A 51 0.20 3.84 16.19
N ASN A 52 -0.35 3.51 17.36
CA ASN A 52 0.36 2.68 18.32
C ASN A 52 0.55 1.26 17.75
N PRO A 53 1.79 0.72 17.74
CA PRO A 53 2.07 -0.62 17.26
C PRO A 53 1.23 -1.72 17.93
N GLU A 54 0.93 -1.59 19.22
CA GLU A 54 0.08 -2.54 19.94
C GLU A 54 -1.36 -2.55 19.43
N GLN A 55 -1.90 -1.37 19.08
CA GLN A 55 -3.24 -1.27 18.46
C GLN A 55 -3.27 -1.94 17.10
N LEU A 56 -2.20 -1.78 16.31
CA LEU A 56 -2.07 -2.46 15.02
C LEU A 56 -2.04 -3.98 15.19
N LEU A 57 -1.22 -4.48 16.12
CA LEU A 57 -1.13 -5.91 16.39
C LEU A 57 -2.46 -6.48 16.91
N ALA A 58 -3.15 -5.74 17.78
CA ALA A 58 -4.47 -6.15 18.28
C ALA A 58 -5.54 -6.18 17.19
N ALA A 59 -5.45 -5.30 16.19
CA ALA A 59 -6.40 -5.24 15.08
C ALA A 59 -6.26 -6.40 14.08
N GLN A 60 -5.14 -7.14 14.11
CA GLN A 60 -4.92 -8.34 13.27
C GLN A 60 -5.25 -8.13 11.77
N PRO A 61 -4.64 -7.16 11.08
CA PRO A 61 -4.98 -6.89 9.70
C PRO A 61 -4.78 -8.09 8.79
N GLU A 62 -5.72 -8.31 7.88
CA GLU A 62 -5.69 -9.38 6.87
C GLU A 62 -4.98 -8.96 5.58
N VAL A 63 -4.84 -7.64 5.37
CA VAL A 63 -4.11 -7.05 4.26
C VAL A 63 -3.25 -5.90 4.79
N ILE A 64 -1.98 -5.88 4.40
CA ILE A 64 -1.05 -4.77 4.68
C ILE A 64 -0.64 -4.14 3.36
N MET A 65 -0.71 -2.81 3.31
CA MET A 65 -0.27 -2.03 2.17
C MET A 65 0.67 -0.92 2.62
N ILE A 66 1.91 -0.95 2.11
CA ILE A 66 2.93 0.04 2.41
C ILE A 66 3.10 0.92 1.18
N SER A 67 2.81 2.21 1.32
CA SER A 67 3.06 3.14 0.23
C SER A 67 4.48 3.69 0.28
N GLY A 68 5.04 3.93 -0.88
CA GLY A 68 6.38 4.47 -1.06
C GLY A 68 6.44 5.52 -2.16
N THR A 69 7.53 6.25 -2.20
CA THR A 69 7.85 7.24 -3.21
C THR A 69 9.28 7.05 -3.68
N GLU A 70 9.62 7.61 -4.83
CA GLU A 70 10.99 7.69 -5.33
C GLU A 70 11.86 8.69 -4.55
N MET A 71 11.23 9.64 -3.85
CA MET A 71 11.95 10.69 -3.15
C MET A 71 12.66 10.17 -1.91
N GLY A 72 13.95 10.39 -1.83
CA GLY A 72 14.78 10.05 -0.66
C GLY A 72 15.29 8.61 -0.62
N HIS A 73 14.94 7.75 -1.57
CA HIS A 73 15.37 6.35 -1.58
C HIS A 73 16.89 6.17 -1.71
N GLU A 74 17.59 7.14 -2.30
CA GLU A 74 19.05 7.13 -2.45
C GLU A 74 19.78 7.39 -1.11
N THR A 75 19.11 8.05 -0.17
CA THR A 75 19.69 8.42 1.14
C THR A 75 19.18 7.52 2.28
N ASN A 76 18.14 6.74 2.04
CA ASN A 76 17.59 5.79 3.00
C ASN A 76 17.22 4.49 2.27
N ASP A 77 18.02 3.46 2.45
CA ASP A 77 17.88 2.15 1.82
C ASP A 77 16.88 1.21 2.52
N GLU A 78 16.32 1.62 3.64
CA GLU A 78 15.26 0.88 4.36
C GLU A 78 13.86 1.42 4.10
N MET A 79 13.71 2.68 3.66
CA MET A 79 12.39 3.24 3.35
C MET A 79 11.73 2.51 2.18
N MET A 80 10.39 2.46 2.17
CA MET A 80 9.66 1.94 1.01
C MET A 80 9.88 2.85 -0.20
N ALA A 81 10.42 2.30 -1.27
CA ALA A 81 10.62 3.00 -2.53
C ALA A 81 9.68 2.44 -3.60
N MET A 82 8.88 3.33 -4.18
CA MET A 82 7.94 3.06 -5.28
C MET A 82 7.94 4.28 -6.21
N GLY A 83 7.64 4.07 -7.46
CA GLY A 83 7.46 5.17 -8.41
C GLY A 83 8.42 5.12 -9.59
N ILE A 84 8.67 6.30 -10.16
CA ILE A 84 9.45 6.49 -11.38
C ILE A 84 10.90 6.06 -11.14
N ASN A 85 11.44 5.27 -12.07
CA ASN A 85 12.81 4.74 -12.05
C ASN A 85 13.13 3.81 -10.86
N ILE A 86 12.15 3.43 -10.06
CA ILE A 86 12.35 2.44 -9.00
C ILE A 86 12.34 1.04 -9.59
N ASN A 87 13.40 0.28 -9.30
CA ASN A 87 13.53 -1.12 -9.69
C ASN A 87 12.63 -2.00 -8.82
N GLU A 88 11.91 -2.95 -9.44
CA GLU A 88 11.01 -3.85 -8.73
C GLU A 88 11.74 -4.71 -7.69
N GLN A 89 12.94 -5.18 -7.98
CA GLN A 89 13.71 -5.99 -7.03
C GLN A 89 14.08 -5.21 -5.78
N ASP A 90 14.45 -3.92 -5.92
CA ASP A 90 14.71 -3.05 -4.78
C ASP A 90 13.43 -2.79 -3.98
N ALA A 91 12.32 -2.50 -4.65
CA ALA A 91 11.01 -2.34 -4.00
C ALA A 91 10.60 -3.60 -3.21
N GLN A 92 10.78 -4.79 -3.79
CA GLN A 92 10.50 -6.08 -3.11
C GLN A 92 11.38 -6.26 -1.87
N LYS A 93 12.69 -6.00 -1.98
CA LYS A 93 13.62 -6.09 -0.85
C LYS A 93 13.22 -5.17 0.30
N ARG A 94 12.89 -3.91 -0.02
CA ARG A 94 12.47 -2.91 0.96
C ARG A 94 11.15 -3.28 1.61
N LEU A 95 10.17 -3.75 0.84
CA LEU A 95 8.89 -4.22 1.36
C LEU A 95 9.07 -5.40 2.31
N LYS A 96 9.94 -6.36 1.98
CA LYS A 96 10.29 -7.50 2.84
C LYS A 96 10.89 -7.05 4.16
N GLY A 97 11.66 -5.96 4.18
CA GLY A 97 12.23 -5.38 5.38
C GLY A 97 11.19 -5.02 6.45
N PHE A 98 10.00 -4.55 6.06
CA PHE A 98 8.92 -4.23 7.00
C PHE A 98 8.42 -5.44 7.80
N LEU A 99 8.58 -6.65 7.28
CA LEU A 99 8.19 -7.89 7.96
C LEU A 99 9.08 -8.22 9.17
N THR A 100 10.22 -7.55 9.33
CA THR A 100 11.11 -7.75 10.50
C THR A 100 10.61 -7.09 11.78
N ARG A 101 9.54 -6.29 11.70
CA ARG A 101 8.93 -5.67 12.87
C ARG A 101 8.42 -6.70 13.86
N ALA A 102 8.62 -6.43 15.16
CA ALA A 102 8.18 -7.32 16.22
C ALA A 102 6.67 -7.61 16.13
N GLY A 103 6.29 -8.88 16.18
CA GLY A 103 4.91 -9.35 16.12
C GLY A 103 4.30 -9.43 14.72
N TRP A 104 4.95 -8.88 13.68
CA TRP A 104 4.40 -8.89 12.32
C TRP A 104 4.34 -10.29 11.70
N GLN A 105 5.25 -11.17 12.10
CA GLN A 105 5.27 -12.58 11.66
C GLN A 105 3.95 -13.32 11.97
N ASP A 106 3.24 -12.87 13.00
CA ASP A 106 2.00 -13.50 13.45
C ASP A 106 0.74 -12.90 12.85
N LEU A 107 0.85 -11.77 12.16
CA LEU A 107 -0.29 -11.12 11.52
C LEU A 107 -0.89 -11.97 10.38
N PRO A 108 -2.21 -12.04 10.27
CA PRO A 108 -2.88 -12.76 9.19
C PRO A 108 -2.41 -12.35 7.79
N ALA A 109 -2.19 -11.04 7.58
CA ALA A 109 -1.67 -10.53 6.30
C ALA A 109 -0.33 -11.14 5.91
N VAL A 110 0.57 -11.31 6.88
CA VAL A 110 1.91 -11.87 6.64
C VAL A 110 1.82 -13.37 6.40
N LYS A 111 1.12 -14.11 7.27
CA LYS A 111 0.91 -15.56 7.14
C LYS A 111 0.23 -15.97 5.84
N ASN A 112 -0.65 -15.13 5.33
CA ASN A 112 -1.42 -15.39 4.11
C ASN A 112 -0.83 -14.72 2.86
N HIS A 113 0.41 -14.19 2.92
CA HIS A 113 1.11 -13.54 1.80
C HIS A 113 0.29 -12.38 1.18
N ARG A 114 -0.39 -11.57 2.03
CA ARG A 114 -1.22 -10.43 1.63
C ARG A 114 -0.58 -9.09 2.02
N VAL A 115 0.69 -8.92 1.64
CA VAL A 115 1.48 -7.70 1.85
C VAL A 115 1.79 -7.08 0.49
N TYR A 116 1.53 -5.78 0.35
CA TYR A 116 1.57 -5.06 -0.92
C TYR A 116 2.34 -3.75 -0.79
N GLY A 117 2.96 -3.34 -1.90
CA GLY A 117 3.54 -2.02 -2.08
C GLY A 117 2.75 -1.21 -3.09
N ILE A 118 2.55 0.09 -2.83
CA ILE A 118 1.79 0.98 -3.70
C ILE A 118 2.47 2.34 -3.84
N TYR A 119 2.41 2.94 -5.04
CA TYR A 119 2.94 4.27 -5.31
C TYR A 119 2.12 5.34 -4.57
N HIS A 120 2.77 6.06 -3.66
CA HIS A 120 2.11 6.99 -2.75
C HIS A 120 1.39 8.13 -3.47
N THR A 121 1.99 8.67 -4.51
CA THR A 121 1.44 9.80 -5.27
C THR A 121 0.14 9.44 -6.00
N ALA A 122 -0.11 8.16 -6.27
CA ALA A 122 -1.35 7.72 -6.91
C ALA A 122 -2.62 8.06 -6.12
N SER A 123 -2.52 8.27 -4.80
CA SER A 123 -3.68 8.66 -3.98
C SER A 123 -4.17 10.10 -4.17
N ARG A 124 -3.40 10.92 -4.88
CA ARG A 124 -3.65 12.37 -5.02
C ARG A 124 -3.69 12.84 -6.46
N SER A 125 -3.81 11.95 -7.40
CA SER A 125 -3.75 12.26 -8.83
C SER A 125 -4.92 11.63 -9.57
N LEU A 126 -5.05 11.93 -10.85
CA LEU A 126 -6.02 11.26 -11.73
C LEU A 126 -5.77 9.76 -11.90
N SER A 127 -4.65 9.24 -11.37
CA SER A 127 -4.37 7.81 -11.28
C SER A 127 -4.91 7.14 -10.02
N ASP A 128 -5.71 7.81 -9.21
CA ASP A 128 -6.36 7.23 -8.01
C ASP A 128 -7.30 6.07 -8.36
N LEU A 129 -7.86 6.06 -9.58
CA LEU A 129 -8.62 4.92 -10.10
C LEU A 129 -7.77 3.64 -10.13
N ALA A 130 -6.54 3.70 -10.64
CA ALA A 130 -5.64 2.55 -10.67
C ALA A 130 -5.25 2.10 -9.25
N ALA A 131 -5.04 3.05 -8.33
CA ALA A 131 -4.80 2.76 -6.92
C ALA A 131 -6.01 2.08 -6.25
N ALA A 132 -7.22 2.56 -6.52
CA ALA A 132 -8.46 1.96 -6.02
C ALA A 132 -8.66 0.53 -6.57
N GLN A 133 -8.41 0.31 -7.86
CA GLN A 133 -8.45 -1.00 -8.49
C GLN A 133 -7.43 -1.97 -7.86
N PHE A 134 -6.20 -1.51 -7.64
CA PHE A 134 -5.17 -2.32 -6.99
C PHE A 134 -5.59 -2.71 -5.56
N MET A 135 -6.12 -1.76 -4.81
CA MET A 135 -6.61 -2.00 -3.45
C MET A 135 -7.80 -2.96 -3.44
N ALA A 136 -8.78 -2.77 -4.32
CA ALA A 136 -9.92 -3.67 -4.46
C ALA A 136 -9.48 -5.11 -4.78
N LYS A 137 -8.52 -5.26 -5.70
CA LYS A 137 -7.97 -6.57 -6.06
C LYS A 137 -7.18 -7.21 -4.91
N ALA A 138 -6.46 -6.42 -4.11
CA ALA A 138 -5.76 -6.90 -2.92
C ALA A 138 -6.72 -7.38 -1.82
N LEU A 139 -7.85 -6.69 -1.64
CA LEU A 139 -8.89 -7.04 -0.67
C LEU A 139 -9.74 -8.21 -1.12
N TYR A 140 -10.16 -8.22 -2.38
CA TYR A 140 -11.11 -9.17 -2.96
C TYR A 140 -10.60 -9.77 -4.27
N PRO A 141 -9.51 -10.57 -4.26
CA PRO A 141 -8.80 -10.99 -5.47
C PRO A 141 -9.67 -11.75 -6.46
N LYS A 142 -10.64 -12.54 -5.98
CA LYS A 142 -11.56 -13.31 -6.85
C LYS A 142 -12.61 -12.44 -7.54
N LEU A 143 -13.04 -11.34 -6.91
CA LEU A 143 -14.05 -10.43 -7.48
C LEU A 143 -13.45 -9.50 -8.54
N PHE A 144 -12.14 -9.23 -8.46
CA PHE A 144 -11.42 -8.32 -9.33
C PHE A 144 -10.31 -9.03 -10.12
N GLU A 145 -10.51 -10.31 -10.40
CA GLU A 145 -9.56 -11.15 -11.12
C GLU A 145 -9.17 -10.56 -12.49
N ASP A 146 -10.17 -10.10 -13.24
CA ASP A 146 -10.02 -9.54 -14.60
C ASP A 146 -9.48 -8.10 -14.62
N ILE A 147 -9.32 -7.45 -13.48
CA ILE A 147 -8.83 -6.08 -13.40
C ILE A 147 -7.30 -6.05 -13.39
N ASP A 148 -6.72 -5.21 -14.23
CA ASP A 148 -5.28 -4.95 -14.29
C ASP A 148 -4.97 -3.48 -13.94
N PRO A 149 -4.66 -3.18 -12.66
CA PRO A 149 -4.39 -1.82 -12.20
C PRO A 149 -3.15 -1.20 -12.86
N GLN A 150 -2.13 -2.02 -13.13
CA GLN A 150 -0.92 -1.57 -13.82
C GLN A 150 -1.26 -1.11 -15.24
N LYS A 151 -2.07 -1.87 -15.97
CA LYS A 151 -2.53 -1.49 -17.30
C LYS A 151 -3.36 -0.20 -17.26
N THR A 152 -4.28 -0.06 -16.32
CA THR A 152 -5.07 1.17 -16.14
C THR A 152 -4.16 2.38 -15.92
N PHE A 153 -3.15 2.26 -15.07
CA PHE A 153 -2.17 3.31 -14.79
C PHE A 153 -1.36 3.68 -16.04
N MET A 154 -0.86 2.70 -16.78
CA MET A 154 -0.04 2.91 -17.97
C MET A 154 -0.87 3.47 -19.13
N ASP A 155 -2.10 3.00 -19.33
CA ASP A 155 -3.01 3.50 -20.38
C ASP A 155 -3.39 4.97 -20.12
N PHE A 156 -3.60 5.34 -18.86
CA PHE A 156 -3.83 6.74 -18.50
C PHE A 156 -2.66 7.65 -18.95
N HIS A 157 -1.43 7.24 -18.63
CA HIS A 157 -0.24 7.99 -19.03
C HIS A 157 -0.08 8.04 -20.55
N LYS A 158 -0.27 6.91 -21.21
CA LYS A 158 -0.15 6.81 -22.67
C LYS A 158 -1.16 7.70 -23.40
N ASN A 159 -2.40 7.80 -22.89
CA ASN A 159 -3.49 8.47 -23.60
C ASN A 159 -3.58 9.97 -23.27
N TYR A 160 -3.14 10.39 -22.09
CA TYR A 160 -3.41 11.74 -21.58
C TYR A 160 -2.18 12.52 -21.13
N LEU A 161 -1.02 11.87 -20.99
CA LEU A 161 0.19 12.51 -20.53
C LEU A 161 1.31 12.39 -21.57
N PRO A 162 2.26 13.37 -21.61
CA PRO A 162 3.33 13.38 -22.62
C PRO A 162 4.40 12.31 -22.39
N ILE A 163 4.42 11.68 -21.21
CA ILE A 163 5.47 10.73 -20.82
C ILE A 163 4.82 9.46 -20.30
N ILE A 164 5.29 8.31 -20.79
CA ILE A 164 4.97 7.00 -20.23
C ILE A 164 6.02 6.70 -19.17
N PRO A 165 5.66 6.59 -17.89
CA PRO A 165 6.63 6.38 -16.83
C PRO A 165 7.20 4.95 -16.87
N SER A 166 8.49 4.84 -16.57
CA SER A 166 9.15 3.59 -16.26
C SER A 166 9.40 3.51 -14.76
N GLY A 167 9.15 2.37 -14.14
CA GLY A 167 9.34 2.20 -12.70
C GLY A 167 8.41 1.15 -12.10
N THR A 168 8.25 1.22 -10.79
CA THR A 168 7.46 0.26 -10.00
C THR A 168 6.35 0.99 -9.24
N PHE A 169 5.09 0.67 -9.54
CA PHE A 169 3.94 1.42 -9.03
C PHE A 169 3.01 0.58 -8.15
N PHE A 170 2.87 -0.71 -8.44
CA PHE A 170 2.01 -1.65 -7.73
C PHE A 170 2.70 -3.00 -7.64
N ILE A 171 2.93 -3.51 -6.43
CA ILE A 171 3.52 -4.83 -6.22
C ILE A 171 2.81 -5.61 -5.11
N LYS A 172 2.79 -6.92 -5.26
CA LYS A 172 2.56 -7.86 -4.17
C LYS A 172 3.91 -8.41 -3.73
N LEU A 173 4.13 -8.54 -2.42
CA LEU A 173 5.35 -9.15 -1.92
C LEU A 173 5.46 -10.59 -2.43
N LYS A 174 6.62 -10.89 -3.01
CA LYS A 174 7.01 -12.24 -3.46
C LYS A 174 7.64 -13.01 -2.31
N ASP A 175 7.50 -14.32 -2.35
CA ASP A 175 8.11 -15.26 -1.39
C ASP A 175 9.64 -15.24 -1.40
#